data_22eefab979b627843612d1f63aebbba3
#
_entry.id   22eefab979b627843612d1f63aebbba3
#
_cell.length_a   1.000
_cell.length_b   1.000
_cell.length_c   1.000
_cell.angle_alpha   90.00
_cell.angle_beta   90.00
_cell.angle_gamma   90.00
#
_symmetry.space_group_name_H-M   'P 1'
#
loop_
_entity.id
_entity.type
_entity.pdbx_description
1 polymer ?
#
loop_
_entity_poly.entity_id
_entity_poly.type
_entity_poly.pdbx_seq_one_letter_code
_entity_poly.pdbx_strand_id
1 'polypeptide(L)'
;MTQTQTAPAKPAEASPAKPLFGFRALLADLAGWIRRHLLTVCLVLFVILINVGTQIVCALIRQPFPPSLAKVSFEALARGRWYTAPISMLYVPNLGRLLIDVPLMLVAFGLAESVIGKIKTAWVSVITTLGGVALGMGLCSLSDGRSPQWHAISHDGAILGPLILVAGTLMCASAFTTMLWRRRIRVIGYAVVLIMFLYRGEVSDYCLLATSVIGHVLGYLMASRTHGDEYRHGAIYEMRRLIGIVAGVQAIGSLVA
;
A
#
# COMPACT_ATOMS: atom_id res chain seq x y z
N MET A 1 -24.38 -38.01 58.66
CA MET A 1 -25.09 -37.50 57.44
C MET A 1 -25.14 -35.99 57.55
N THR A 2 -24.21 -35.32 56.93
CA THR A 2 -24.08 -33.86 56.96
C THR A 2 -24.56 -33.32 55.62
N GLN A 3 -25.71 -32.68 55.59
CA GLN A 3 -26.27 -32.02 54.40
C GLN A 3 -25.52 -30.73 54.15
N THR A 4 -24.78 -30.69 53.06
CA THR A 4 -24.15 -29.46 52.56
C THR A 4 -25.22 -28.60 51.85
N GLN A 5 -25.69 -27.58 52.49
CA GLN A 5 -26.59 -26.56 51.90
C GLN A 5 -25.83 -25.79 50.82
N THR A 6 -26.15 -26.04 49.57
CA THR A 6 -25.67 -25.24 48.41
C THR A 6 -26.42 -23.91 48.41
N ALA A 7 -25.67 -22.82 48.59
CA ALA A 7 -26.22 -21.44 48.48
C ALA A 7 -26.72 -21.19 47.04
N PRO A 8 -27.85 -20.45 46.88
CA PRO A 8 -28.40 -20.16 45.57
C PRO A 8 -27.47 -19.24 44.79
N ALA A 9 -27.14 -19.67 43.55
CA ALA A 9 -26.34 -18.89 42.63
C ALA A 9 -26.97 -17.52 42.36
N LYS A 10 -26.20 -16.46 42.59
CA LYS A 10 -26.62 -15.08 42.31
C LYS A 10 -26.90 -14.97 40.80
N PRO A 11 -28.08 -14.41 40.39
CA PRO A 11 -28.40 -14.20 38.99
C PRO A 11 -27.28 -13.38 38.33
N ALA A 12 -26.72 -13.86 37.22
CA ALA A 12 -25.76 -13.11 36.44
C ALA A 12 -26.44 -11.83 35.94
N GLU A 13 -26.01 -10.68 36.45
CA GLU A 13 -26.42 -9.36 35.96
C GLU A 13 -26.10 -9.33 34.46
N ALA A 14 -27.14 -9.31 33.63
CA ALA A 14 -27.03 -9.13 32.20
C ALA A 14 -26.32 -7.79 31.94
N SER A 15 -25.06 -7.89 31.53
CA SER A 15 -24.29 -6.73 31.09
C SER A 15 -25.08 -5.98 30.02
N PRO A 16 -25.36 -4.66 30.19
CA PRO A 16 -26.14 -3.90 29.23
C PRO A 16 -25.53 -4.02 27.86
N ALA A 17 -26.30 -4.52 26.91
CA ALA A 17 -25.87 -4.65 25.50
C ALA A 17 -25.40 -3.28 25.02
N LYS A 18 -24.10 -3.12 24.76
CA LYS A 18 -23.54 -1.90 24.20
C LYS A 18 -24.27 -1.62 22.89
N PRO A 19 -24.81 -0.41 22.68
CA PRO A 19 -25.49 -0.06 21.45
C PRO A 19 -24.51 -0.26 20.28
N LEU A 20 -24.87 -1.16 19.37
CA LEU A 20 -23.97 -1.68 18.32
C LEU A 20 -23.52 -0.61 17.31
N PHE A 21 -24.19 0.54 17.22
CA PHE A 21 -23.85 1.60 16.26
C PHE A 21 -24.21 2.99 16.78
N GLY A 22 -23.40 3.55 17.68
CA GLY A 22 -23.41 4.99 17.91
C GLY A 22 -22.47 5.68 16.91
N PHE A 23 -22.97 6.53 16.03
CA PHE A 23 -22.15 7.34 15.10
C PHE A 23 -20.98 8.04 15.82
N ARG A 24 -21.17 8.48 17.05
CA ARG A 24 -20.11 9.05 17.89
C ARG A 24 -19.03 8.05 18.28
N ALA A 25 -19.38 6.79 18.52
CA ALA A 25 -18.39 5.73 18.81
C ALA A 25 -17.56 5.42 17.58
N LEU A 26 -18.18 5.37 16.41
CA LEU A 26 -17.49 5.17 15.13
C LEU A 26 -16.54 6.32 14.79
N LEU A 27 -16.94 7.57 15.04
CA LEU A 27 -16.07 8.75 14.88
C LEU A 27 -14.90 8.74 15.87
N ALA A 28 -15.13 8.35 17.11
CA ALA A 28 -14.06 8.25 18.12
C ALA A 28 -13.05 7.13 17.77
N ASP A 29 -13.55 5.99 17.29
CA ASP A 29 -12.71 4.90 16.81
C ASP A 29 -11.89 5.31 15.57
N LEU A 30 -12.51 6.04 14.63
CA LEU A 30 -11.85 6.59 13.45
C LEU A 30 -10.76 7.61 13.83
N ALA A 31 -11.09 8.55 14.72
CA ALA A 31 -10.12 9.54 15.22
C ALA A 31 -8.95 8.86 15.95
N GLY A 32 -9.22 7.82 16.74
CA GLY A 32 -8.20 7.00 17.37
C GLY A 32 -7.32 6.28 16.37
N TRP A 33 -7.91 5.75 15.30
CA TRP A 33 -7.19 5.10 14.20
C TRP A 33 -6.30 6.10 13.45
N ILE A 34 -6.83 7.26 13.07
CA ILE A 34 -6.07 8.34 12.38
C ILE A 34 -4.84 8.75 13.20
N ARG A 35 -4.99 8.94 14.53
CA ARG A 35 -3.86 9.30 15.40
C ARG A 35 -2.77 8.22 15.45
N ARG A 36 -3.17 6.95 15.37
CA ARG A 36 -2.22 5.82 15.35
C ARG A 36 -1.49 5.72 14.01
N HIS A 37 -2.20 5.97 12.89
CA HIS A 37 -1.69 5.83 11.52
C HIS A 37 -1.50 7.18 10.83
N LEU A 38 -0.87 8.12 11.54
CA LEU A 38 -0.70 9.49 11.05
C LEU A 38 0.10 9.55 9.74
N LEU A 39 1.17 8.77 9.62
CA LEU A 39 1.99 8.70 8.41
C LEU A 39 1.17 8.21 7.21
N THR A 40 0.42 7.13 7.41
CA THR A 40 -0.47 6.56 6.37
C THR A 40 -1.49 7.58 5.91
N VAL A 41 -2.17 8.24 6.86
CA VAL A 41 -3.20 9.24 6.55
C VAL A 41 -2.61 10.44 5.83
N CYS A 42 -1.48 10.98 6.31
CA CYS A 42 -0.81 12.10 5.66
C CYS A 42 -0.36 11.75 4.24
N LEU A 43 0.22 10.56 4.02
CA LEU A 43 0.66 10.13 2.70
C LEU A 43 -0.52 9.99 1.73
N VAL A 44 -1.59 9.36 2.17
CA VAL A 44 -2.80 9.16 1.34
C VAL A 44 -3.46 10.50 1.02
N LEU A 45 -3.63 11.37 2.01
CA LEU A 45 -4.17 12.72 1.78
C LEU A 45 -3.29 13.53 0.83
N PHE A 46 -1.98 13.43 0.94
CA PHE A 46 -1.03 14.08 0.05
C PHE A 46 -1.18 13.58 -1.40
N VAL A 47 -1.31 12.27 -1.61
CA VAL A 47 -1.55 11.69 -2.95
C VAL A 47 -2.90 12.14 -3.51
N ILE A 48 -3.97 12.14 -2.71
CA ILE A 48 -5.29 12.61 -3.14
C ILE A 48 -5.21 14.10 -3.51
N LEU A 49 -4.61 14.93 -2.67
CA LEU A 49 -4.52 16.37 -2.87
C LEU A 49 -3.75 16.71 -4.16
N ILE A 50 -2.60 16.06 -4.39
CA ILE A 50 -1.82 16.25 -5.61
C ILE A 50 -2.65 15.87 -6.84
N ASN A 51 -3.28 14.69 -6.84
CA ASN A 51 -3.97 14.20 -8.02
C ASN A 51 -5.25 15.00 -8.31
N VAL A 52 -6.07 15.25 -7.30
CA VAL A 52 -7.29 16.07 -7.46
C VAL A 52 -6.91 17.51 -7.82
N GLY A 53 -5.90 18.09 -7.15
CA GLY A 53 -5.41 19.43 -7.46
C GLY A 53 -4.89 19.55 -8.90
N THR A 54 -4.12 18.57 -9.36
CA THR A 54 -3.62 18.52 -10.75
C THR A 54 -4.78 18.45 -11.74
N GLN A 55 -5.80 17.62 -11.49
CA GLN A 55 -6.97 17.52 -12.37
C GLN A 55 -7.78 18.82 -12.41
N ILE A 56 -7.96 19.49 -11.26
CA ILE A 56 -8.63 20.79 -11.19
C ILE A 56 -7.85 21.84 -11.99
N VAL A 57 -6.54 21.92 -11.79
CA VAL A 57 -5.69 22.88 -12.52
C VAL A 57 -5.73 22.61 -14.02
N CYS A 58 -5.62 21.37 -14.46
CA CYS A 58 -5.72 20.98 -15.87
C CYS A 58 -7.09 21.35 -16.47
N ALA A 59 -8.17 21.15 -15.72
CA ALA A 59 -9.51 21.53 -16.14
C ALA A 59 -9.69 23.06 -16.29
N LEU A 60 -9.11 23.84 -15.36
CA LEU A 60 -9.14 25.31 -15.40
C LEU A 60 -8.34 25.86 -16.58
N ILE A 61 -7.15 25.30 -16.84
CA ILE A 61 -6.26 25.76 -17.94
C ILE A 61 -6.73 25.17 -19.29
N ARG A 62 -7.64 24.19 -19.29
CA ARG A 62 -8.10 23.41 -20.44
C ARG A 62 -6.96 22.74 -21.21
N GLN A 63 -5.89 22.38 -20.50
CA GLN A 63 -4.77 21.64 -21.06
C GLN A 63 -4.55 20.35 -20.25
N PRO A 64 -4.27 19.22 -20.92
CA PRO A 64 -3.93 17.99 -20.23
C PRO A 64 -2.58 18.15 -19.50
N PHE A 65 -2.43 17.44 -18.40
CA PHE A 65 -1.15 17.38 -17.69
C PHE A 65 -0.05 16.88 -18.64
N PRO A 66 1.08 17.59 -18.76
CA PRO A 66 2.14 17.19 -19.69
C PRO A 66 2.74 15.84 -19.24
N PRO A 67 2.58 14.79 -20.04
CA PRO A 67 3.03 13.44 -19.67
C PRO A 67 4.55 13.38 -19.47
N SER A 68 5.29 14.28 -20.08
CA SER A 68 6.75 14.37 -19.95
C SER A 68 7.24 14.67 -18.54
N LEU A 69 6.39 15.24 -17.67
CA LEU A 69 6.72 15.51 -16.27
C LEU A 69 6.50 14.28 -15.36
N ALA A 70 5.57 13.40 -15.74
CA ALA A 70 5.23 12.22 -14.94
C ALA A 70 5.80 10.92 -15.49
N LYS A 71 6.25 10.89 -16.75
CA LYS A 71 6.87 9.71 -17.34
C LYS A 71 8.33 9.58 -16.92
N VAL A 72 8.66 8.43 -16.33
CA VAL A 72 10.05 8.06 -16.04
C VAL A 72 10.56 7.17 -17.16
N SER A 73 11.66 7.57 -17.77
CA SER A 73 12.41 6.76 -18.72
C SER A 73 13.89 6.79 -18.36
N PHE A 74 14.62 5.80 -18.84
CA PHE A 74 16.09 5.77 -18.67
C PHE A 74 16.73 7.03 -19.23
N GLU A 75 16.25 7.47 -20.39
CA GLU A 75 16.73 8.68 -21.06
C GLU A 75 16.43 9.95 -20.27
N ALA A 76 15.27 10.05 -19.62
CA ALA A 76 14.94 11.20 -18.77
C ALA A 76 15.88 11.28 -17.55
N LEU A 77 16.18 10.14 -16.93
CA LEU A 77 17.11 10.06 -15.80
C LEU A 77 18.55 10.37 -16.23
N ALA A 78 19.00 9.88 -17.38
CA ALA A 78 20.32 10.15 -17.94
C ALA A 78 20.50 11.65 -18.28
N ARG A 79 19.43 12.35 -18.68
CA ARG A 79 19.40 13.79 -18.90
C ARG A 79 19.31 14.61 -17.62
N GLY A 80 19.40 13.99 -16.44
CA GLY A 80 19.35 14.68 -15.14
C GLY A 80 17.95 15.03 -14.66
N ARG A 81 16.88 14.48 -15.22
CA ARG A 81 15.49 14.72 -14.78
C ARG A 81 15.07 13.82 -13.63
N TRP A 82 15.83 13.77 -12.56
CA TRP A 82 15.60 12.92 -11.38
C TRP A 82 14.26 13.16 -10.71
N TYR A 83 13.72 14.39 -10.82
CA TYR A 83 12.43 14.76 -10.25
C TYR A 83 11.25 14.04 -10.88
N THR A 84 11.39 13.47 -12.07
CA THR A 84 10.33 12.71 -12.72
C THR A 84 9.96 11.44 -11.96
N ALA A 85 10.93 10.80 -11.28
CA ALA A 85 10.69 9.59 -10.51
C ALA A 85 9.72 9.82 -9.32
N PRO A 86 9.97 10.74 -8.37
CA PRO A 86 9.03 11.00 -7.28
C PRO A 86 7.68 11.53 -7.77
N ILE A 87 7.64 12.35 -8.82
CA ILE A 87 6.38 12.82 -9.40
C ILE A 87 5.59 11.64 -9.97
N SER A 88 6.24 10.77 -10.75
CA SER A 88 5.63 9.60 -11.35
C SER A 88 5.04 8.62 -10.32
N MET A 89 5.67 8.48 -9.16
CA MET A 89 5.20 7.59 -8.07
C MET A 89 3.94 8.11 -7.39
N LEU A 90 3.73 9.42 -7.38
CA LEU A 90 2.60 10.06 -6.72
C LEU A 90 1.46 10.38 -7.69
N TYR A 91 1.75 10.44 -8.99
CA TYR A 91 0.79 10.82 -10.01
C TYR A 91 -0.02 9.63 -10.50
N VAL A 92 -1.33 9.81 -10.59
CA VAL A 92 -2.28 8.84 -11.14
C VAL A 92 -3.05 9.50 -12.29
N PRO A 93 -2.94 8.98 -13.52
CA PRO A 93 -3.52 9.64 -14.70
C PRO A 93 -5.05 9.63 -14.70
N ASN A 94 -5.69 8.70 -13.98
CA ASN A 94 -7.13 8.53 -13.95
C ASN A 94 -7.65 8.48 -12.52
N LEU A 95 -8.65 9.31 -12.18
CA LEU A 95 -9.30 9.31 -10.88
C LEU A 95 -9.94 7.96 -10.53
N GLY A 96 -10.43 7.20 -11.52
CA GLY A 96 -10.94 5.84 -11.29
C GLY A 96 -9.87 4.90 -10.72
N ARG A 97 -8.62 5.02 -11.20
CA ARG A 97 -7.48 4.27 -10.65
C ARG A 97 -7.13 4.73 -9.23
N LEU A 98 -7.27 6.02 -8.94
CA LEU A 98 -7.05 6.55 -7.60
C LEU A 98 -7.97 5.91 -6.55
N LEU A 99 -9.23 5.58 -6.93
CA LEU A 99 -10.18 4.86 -6.07
C LEU A 99 -9.71 3.46 -5.68
N ILE A 100 -8.86 2.84 -6.50
CA ILE A 100 -8.26 1.53 -6.21
C ILE A 100 -6.96 1.70 -5.42
N ASP A 101 -6.13 2.65 -5.83
CA ASP A 101 -4.80 2.86 -5.25
C ASP A 101 -4.88 3.37 -3.80
N VAL A 102 -5.84 4.26 -3.48
CA VAL A 102 -6.02 4.81 -2.13
C VAL A 102 -6.34 3.73 -1.08
N PRO A 103 -7.32 2.84 -1.27
CA PRO A 103 -7.56 1.73 -0.35
C PRO A 103 -6.35 0.80 -0.19
N LEU A 104 -5.65 0.49 -1.28
CA LEU A 104 -4.44 -0.32 -1.22
C LEU A 104 -3.33 0.35 -0.42
N MET A 105 -3.14 1.66 -0.58
CA MET A 105 -2.22 2.44 0.24
C MET A 105 -2.60 2.41 1.72
N LEU A 106 -3.88 2.64 2.05
CA LEU A 106 -4.36 2.59 3.43
C LEU A 106 -4.09 1.23 4.08
N VAL A 107 -4.33 0.13 3.37
CA VAL A 107 -4.08 -1.23 3.87
C VAL A 107 -2.59 -1.49 4.03
N ALA A 108 -1.79 -1.21 3.01
CA ALA A 108 -0.37 -1.54 3.00
C ALA A 108 0.42 -0.71 4.02
N PHE A 109 0.24 0.61 4.00
CA PHE A 109 0.94 1.51 4.92
C PHE A 109 0.38 1.41 6.35
N GLY A 110 -0.93 1.27 6.52
CA GLY A 110 -1.55 1.04 7.83
C GLY A 110 -1.06 -0.25 8.48
N LEU A 111 -0.96 -1.34 7.71
CA LEU A 111 -0.35 -2.59 8.18
C LEU A 111 1.13 -2.39 8.53
N ALA A 112 1.89 -1.77 7.66
CA ALA A 112 3.32 -1.54 7.90
C ALA A 112 3.55 -0.64 9.11
N GLU A 113 2.80 0.44 9.26
CA GLU A 113 2.89 1.36 10.39
C GLU A 113 2.53 0.68 11.72
N SER A 114 1.55 -0.22 11.71
CA SER A 114 1.15 -0.97 12.91
C SER A 114 2.20 -2.00 13.35
N VAL A 115 2.91 -2.60 12.39
CA VAL A 115 3.82 -3.74 12.64
C VAL A 115 5.27 -3.30 12.78
N ILE A 116 5.73 -2.35 11.98
CA ILE A 116 7.12 -1.92 11.90
C ILE A 116 7.33 -0.58 12.62
N GLY A 117 6.26 0.22 12.73
CA GLY A 117 6.27 1.58 13.30
C GLY A 117 6.52 2.67 12.24
N LYS A 118 6.11 3.91 12.55
CA LYS A 118 6.03 5.05 11.61
C LYS A 118 7.33 5.34 10.86
N ILE A 119 8.41 5.57 11.62
CA ILE A 119 9.70 5.99 11.05
C ILE A 119 10.30 4.88 10.18
N LYS A 120 10.26 3.64 10.66
CA LYS A 120 10.77 2.50 9.89
C LYS A 120 9.96 2.26 8.62
N THR A 121 8.64 2.42 8.66
CA THR A 121 7.77 2.31 7.48
C THR A 121 8.13 3.36 6.43
N ALA A 122 8.38 4.61 6.83
CA ALA A 122 8.82 5.65 5.93
C ALA A 122 10.15 5.29 5.24
N TRP A 123 11.16 4.86 6.01
CA TRP A 123 12.44 4.43 5.45
C TRP A 123 12.32 3.21 4.55
N VAL A 124 11.54 2.20 4.95
CA VAL A 124 11.26 1.03 4.14
C VAL A 124 10.64 1.43 2.81
N SER A 125 9.64 2.29 2.83
CA SER A 125 8.99 2.78 1.61
C SER A 125 9.97 3.49 0.69
N VAL A 126 10.80 4.38 1.20
CA VAL A 126 11.81 5.11 0.42
C VAL A 126 12.84 4.14 -0.18
N ILE A 127 13.42 3.27 0.65
CA ILE A 127 14.48 2.35 0.21
C ILE A 127 13.96 1.36 -0.81
N THR A 128 12.79 0.74 -0.56
CA THR A 128 12.22 -0.24 -1.49
C THR A 128 11.83 0.39 -2.81
N THR A 129 11.33 1.61 -2.78
CA THR A 129 10.88 2.30 -3.99
C THR A 129 12.06 2.80 -4.81
N LEU A 130 13.02 3.49 -4.20
CA LEU A 130 14.21 3.97 -4.92
C LEU A 130 15.03 2.80 -5.45
N GLY A 131 15.27 1.78 -4.62
CA GLY A 131 15.97 0.56 -5.04
C GLY A 131 15.22 -0.20 -6.13
N GLY A 132 13.88 -0.29 -6.00
CA GLY A 132 13.02 -0.96 -6.97
C GLY A 132 12.98 -0.27 -8.33
N VAL A 133 12.91 1.06 -8.33
CA VAL A 133 12.99 1.84 -9.57
C VAL A 133 14.36 1.71 -10.22
N ALA A 134 15.44 1.86 -9.45
CA ALA A 134 16.80 1.72 -9.98
C ALA A 134 17.04 0.31 -10.57
N LEU A 135 16.66 -0.74 -9.82
CA LEU A 135 16.82 -2.12 -10.27
C LEU A 135 15.88 -2.45 -11.45
N GLY A 136 14.63 -2.02 -11.40
CA GLY A 136 13.64 -2.26 -12.46
C GLY A 136 14.03 -1.59 -13.76
N MET A 137 14.49 -0.34 -13.70
CA MET A 137 15.03 0.38 -14.86
C MET A 137 16.29 -0.30 -15.41
N GLY A 138 17.19 -0.77 -14.52
CA GLY A 138 18.37 -1.53 -14.92
C GLY A 138 18.01 -2.84 -15.62
N LEU A 139 17.05 -3.61 -15.11
CA LEU A 139 16.55 -4.83 -15.76
C LEU A 139 15.90 -4.54 -17.12
N CYS A 140 15.14 -3.45 -17.22
CA CYS A 140 14.52 -3.02 -18.46
C CYS A 140 15.59 -2.68 -19.51
N SER A 141 16.65 -1.95 -19.13
CA SER A 141 17.76 -1.61 -20.04
C SER A 141 18.55 -2.82 -20.52
N LEU A 142 18.70 -3.87 -19.70
CA LEU A 142 19.33 -5.13 -20.10
C LEU A 142 18.49 -5.95 -21.11
N SER A 143 17.17 -5.75 -21.10
CA SER A 143 16.26 -6.41 -22.04
C SER A 143 16.13 -5.68 -23.38
N ASP A 144 16.54 -4.44 -23.44
CA ASP A 144 16.33 -3.50 -24.56
C ASP A 144 16.95 -3.97 -25.88
N GLY A 145 18.03 -4.73 -25.83
CA GLY A 145 18.69 -5.28 -27.03
C GLY A 145 18.07 -6.55 -27.64
N ARG A 146 16.99 -7.10 -27.04
CA ARG A 146 16.44 -8.41 -27.42
C ARG A 146 15.32 -8.38 -28.45
N SER A 147 14.56 -7.29 -28.51
CA SER A 147 13.54 -7.11 -29.54
C SER A 147 13.20 -5.64 -29.77
N PRO A 148 12.77 -5.25 -31.01
CA PRO A 148 12.36 -3.86 -31.31
C PRO A 148 11.19 -3.38 -30.44
N GLN A 149 10.30 -4.29 -30.03
CA GLN A 149 9.15 -3.96 -29.18
C GLN A 149 9.57 -3.54 -27.76
N TRP A 150 10.60 -4.20 -27.21
CA TRP A 150 11.13 -3.87 -25.89
C TRP A 150 11.89 -2.54 -25.90
N HIS A 151 12.54 -2.23 -27.01
CA HIS A 151 13.21 -0.95 -27.20
C HIS A 151 12.22 0.23 -27.16
N ALA A 152 11.08 0.11 -27.85
CA ALA A 152 10.04 1.13 -27.83
C ALA A 152 9.47 1.34 -26.42
N ILE A 153 9.24 0.26 -25.67
CA ILE A 153 8.71 0.31 -24.31
C ILE A 153 9.68 1.01 -23.34
N SER A 154 10.99 0.79 -23.46
CA SER A 154 11.99 1.39 -22.58
C SER A 154 12.20 2.89 -22.82
N HIS A 155 12.00 3.36 -24.07
CA HIS A 155 12.17 4.76 -24.45
C HIS A 155 10.92 5.63 -24.19
N ASP A 156 9.72 5.10 -24.38
CA ASP A 156 8.48 5.85 -24.20
C ASP A 156 8.23 6.33 -22.76
N GLY A 157 8.91 5.69 -21.80
CA GLY A 157 8.76 5.96 -20.38
C GLY A 157 7.41 5.53 -19.83
N ALA A 158 7.34 5.30 -18.54
CA ALA A 158 6.13 4.85 -17.86
C ALA A 158 5.78 5.75 -16.68
N ILE A 159 4.48 5.85 -16.40
CA ILE A 159 3.97 6.43 -15.16
C ILE A 159 3.93 5.30 -14.13
N LEU A 160 4.74 5.44 -13.08
CA LEU A 160 4.93 4.40 -12.08
C LEU A 160 3.69 4.22 -11.19
N GLY A 161 3.12 5.33 -10.73
CA GLY A 161 1.97 5.35 -9.82
C GLY A 161 2.29 4.90 -8.40
N PRO A 162 1.37 5.10 -7.45
CA PRO A 162 1.58 4.79 -6.03
C PRO A 162 1.61 3.29 -5.72
N LEU A 163 1.23 2.43 -6.65
CA LEU A 163 1.26 0.97 -6.48
C LEU A 163 2.67 0.44 -6.18
N ILE A 164 3.71 1.11 -6.69
CA ILE A 164 5.11 0.76 -6.40
C ILE A 164 5.43 0.96 -4.92
N LEU A 165 5.00 2.10 -4.34
CA LEU A 165 5.15 2.37 -2.90
C LEU A 165 4.42 1.29 -2.06
N VAL A 166 3.21 0.92 -2.49
CA VAL A 166 2.39 -0.10 -1.83
C VAL A 166 3.08 -1.46 -1.84
N ALA A 167 3.56 -1.90 -3.01
CA ALA A 167 4.10 -3.24 -3.18
C ALA A 167 5.33 -3.50 -2.31
N GLY A 168 6.32 -2.60 -2.33
CA GLY A 168 7.53 -2.74 -1.51
C GLY A 168 7.24 -2.73 -0.01
N THR A 169 6.41 -1.77 0.42
CA THR A 169 6.03 -1.63 1.82
C THR A 169 5.23 -2.83 2.33
N LEU A 170 4.27 -3.31 1.54
CA LEU A 170 3.44 -4.48 1.89
C LEU A 170 4.27 -5.76 1.97
N MET A 171 5.18 -5.97 1.01
CA MET A 171 6.06 -7.14 1.01
C MET A 171 7.00 -7.14 2.21
N CYS A 172 7.55 -5.99 2.60
CA CYS A 172 8.35 -5.86 3.81
C CYS A 172 7.49 -6.12 5.06
N ALA A 173 6.34 -5.49 5.19
CA ALA A 173 5.44 -5.65 6.33
C ALA A 173 4.95 -7.09 6.49
N SER A 174 4.81 -7.83 5.37
CA SER A 174 4.41 -9.24 5.41
C SER A 174 5.30 -10.10 6.29
N ALA A 175 6.60 -9.78 6.40
CA ALA A 175 7.55 -10.55 7.20
C ALA A 175 7.22 -10.56 8.70
N PHE A 176 6.53 -9.53 9.18
CA PHE A 176 6.16 -9.33 10.58
C PHE A 176 4.74 -9.80 10.91
N THR A 177 4.00 -10.32 9.94
CA THR A 177 2.67 -10.88 10.14
C THR A 177 2.75 -12.35 10.54
N THR A 178 1.63 -12.93 11.01
CA THR A 178 1.55 -14.36 11.32
C THR A 178 1.84 -15.22 10.09
N MET A 179 2.31 -16.44 10.30
CA MET A 179 2.76 -17.34 9.22
C MET A 179 1.70 -17.53 8.12
N LEU A 180 0.42 -17.64 8.51
CA LEU A 180 -0.69 -17.79 7.56
C LEU A 180 -0.87 -16.54 6.67
N TRP A 181 -0.91 -15.36 7.29
CA TRP A 181 -1.08 -14.11 6.58
C TRP A 181 0.16 -13.73 5.76
N ARG A 182 1.35 -14.03 6.25
CA ARG A 182 2.60 -13.87 5.53
C ARG A 182 2.57 -14.61 4.19
N ARG A 183 2.18 -15.89 4.21
CA ARG A 183 2.06 -16.70 2.99
C ARG A 183 1.01 -16.13 2.03
N ARG A 184 -0.18 -15.79 2.54
CA ARG A 184 -1.26 -15.23 1.72
C ARG A 184 -0.87 -13.91 1.05
N ILE A 185 -0.34 -12.96 1.82
CA ILE A 185 0.09 -11.66 1.29
C ILE A 185 1.15 -11.85 0.21
N ARG A 186 2.15 -12.70 0.44
CA ARG A 186 3.23 -12.95 -0.52
C ARG A 186 2.71 -13.64 -1.78
N VAL A 187 1.93 -14.70 -1.65
CA VAL A 187 1.40 -15.44 -2.80
C VAL A 187 0.50 -14.54 -3.63
N ILE A 188 -0.47 -13.86 -3.03
CA ILE A 188 -1.37 -12.96 -3.74
C ILE A 188 -0.60 -11.79 -4.35
N GLY A 189 0.30 -11.15 -3.58
CA GLY A 189 1.07 -10.03 -4.05
C GLY A 189 1.96 -10.38 -5.24
N TYR A 190 2.72 -11.48 -5.17
CA TYR A 190 3.53 -11.92 -6.31
C TYR A 190 2.69 -12.40 -7.48
N ALA A 191 1.54 -13.06 -7.25
CA ALA A 191 0.65 -13.44 -8.33
C ALA A 191 0.14 -12.22 -9.10
N VAL A 192 -0.30 -11.17 -8.40
CA VAL A 192 -0.73 -9.92 -9.04
C VAL A 192 0.41 -9.25 -9.80
N VAL A 193 1.58 -9.12 -9.18
CA VAL A 193 2.76 -8.50 -9.81
C VAL A 193 3.21 -9.27 -11.05
N LEU A 194 3.25 -10.60 -10.98
CA LEU A 194 3.62 -11.45 -12.12
C LEU A 194 2.59 -11.41 -13.25
N ILE A 195 1.29 -11.39 -12.92
CA ILE A 195 0.25 -11.25 -13.93
C ILE A 195 0.39 -9.90 -14.65
N MET A 196 0.59 -8.79 -13.91
CA MET A 196 0.81 -7.48 -14.53
C MET A 196 2.07 -7.47 -15.41
N PHE A 197 3.16 -8.03 -14.90
CA PHE A 197 4.42 -8.14 -15.63
C PHE A 197 4.29 -8.95 -16.94
N LEU A 198 3.61 -10.11 -16.90
CA LEU A 198 3.43 -10.97 -18.07
C LEU A 198 2.43 -10.41 -19.08
N TYR A 199 1.41 -9.68 -18.58
CA TYR A 199 0.34 -9.15 -19.45
C TYR A 199 0.73 -7.85 -20.14
N ARG A 200 1.38 -6.90 -19.42
CA ARG A 200 1.70 -5.57 -19.92
C ARG A 200 3.18 -5.43 -20.31
N GLY A 201 4.10 -5.94 -19.49
CA GLY A 201 5.53 -5.87 -19.71
C GLY A 201 6.09 -4.44 -19.77
N GLU A 202 5.40 -3.48 -19.16
CA GLU A 202 5.83 -2.07 -19.10
C GLU A 202 6.98 -1.87 -18.12
N VAL A 203 7.70 -0.76 -18.26
CA VAL A 203 8.77 -0.34 -17.32
C VAL A 203 8.24 -0.29 -15.87
N SER A 204 6.99 0.15 -15.68
CA SER A 204 6.33 0.15 -14.38
C SER A 204 6.24 -1.23 -13.74
N ASP A 205 6.05 -2.28 -14.53
CA ASP A 205 5.89 -3.64 -14.05
C ASP A 205 7.23 -4.25 -13.63
N TYR A 206 8.33 -3.92 -14.34
CA TYR A 206 9.70 -4.24 -13.90
C TYR A 206 10.03 -3.58 -12.57
N CYS A 207 9.71 -2.28 -12.44
CA CYS A 207 9.92 -1.55 -11.19
C CYS A 207 9.07 -2.12 -10.05
N LEU A 208 7.82 -2.51 -10.33
CA LEU A 208 6.91 -3.11 -9.36
C LEU A 208 7.44 -4.47 -8.86
N LEU A 209 7.91 -5.31 -9.78
CA LEU A 209 8.51 -6.60 -9.45
C LEU A 209 9.78 -6.41 -8.61
N ALA A 210 10.69 -5.54 -9.04
CA ALA A 210 11.93 -5.25 -8.34
C ALA A 210 11.66 -4.70 -6.92
N THR A 211 10.73 -3.76 -6.79
CA THR A 211 10.32 -3.19 -5.50
C THR A 211 9.74 -4.26 -4.57
N SER A 212 8.93 -5.17 -5.11
CA SER A 212 8.36 -6.29 -4.34
C SER A 212 9.44 -7.24 -3.81
N VAL A 213 10.44 -7.55 -4.65
CA VAL A 213 11.57 -8.41 -4.25
C VAL A 213 12.43 -7.72 -3.19
N ILE A 214 12.78 -6.46 -3.38
CA ILE A 214 13.57 -5.69 -2.40
C ILE A 214 12.80 -5.59 -1.08
N GLY A 215 11.50 -5.30 -1.12
CA GLY A 215 10.66 -5.26 0.07
C GLY A 215 10.62 -6.59 0.81
N HIS A 216 10.54 -7.70 0.08
CA HIS A 216 10.58 -9.04 0.67
C HIS A 216 11.93 -9.33 1.35
N VAL A 217 13.05 -9.05 0.68
CA VAL A 217 14.40 -9.25 1.21
C VAL A 217 14.64 -8.37 2.44
N LEU A 218 14.27 -7.09 2.35
CA LEU A 218 14.41 -6.16 3.46
C LEU A 218 13.56 -6.60 4.67
N GLY A 219 12.34 -7.04 4.43
CA GLY A 219 11.47 -7.57 5.48
C GLY A 219 12.06 -8.81 6.15
N TYR A 220 12.63 -9.72 5.37
CA TYR A 220 13.34 -10.89 5.92
C TYR A 220 14.54 -10.49 6.78
N LEU A 221 15.38 -9.58 6.30
CA LEU A 221 16.56 -9.09 7.03
C LEU A 221 16.17 -8.37 8.33
N MET A 222 15.11 -7.58 8.29
CA MET A 222 14.61 -6.89 9.49
C MET A 222 13.98 -7.86 10.49
N ALA A 223 13.18 -8.81 10.03
CA ALA A 223 12.49 -9.79 10.88
C ALA A 223 13.48 -10.77 11.54
N SER A 224 14.58 -11.12 10.86
CA SER A 224 15.61 -11.99 11.44
C SER A 224 16.36 -11.33 12.61
N ARG A 225 16.40 -9.99 12.65
CA ARG A 225 17.06 -9.24 13.73
C ARG A 225 16.14 -8.93 14.92
N THR A 226 14.84 -8.93 14.70
CA THR A 226 13.85 -8.61 15.73
C THR A 226 13.07 -9.87 16.08
N HIS A 227 13.44 -10.52 17.21
CA HIS A 227 12.65 -11.63 17.78
C HIS A 227 11.34 -11.08 18.33
N GLY A 228 10.30 -11.03 17.46
CA GLY A 228 9.07 -10.30 17.76
C GLY A 228 7.82 -11.16 17.81
N ASP A 229 7.68 -12.08 18.80
CA ASP A 229 6.44 -12.84 18.98
C ASP A 229 5.29 -12.00 19.60
N GLU A 230 5.61 -10.97 20.38
CA GLU A 230 4.61 -10.14 21.07
C GLU A 230 3.79 -9.22 20.15
N TYR A 231 4.36 -8.78 19.02
CA TYR A 231 3.68 -7.86 18.09
C TYR A 231 2.65 -8.51 17.17
N ARG A 232 2.56 -9.85 17.12
CA ARG A 232 1.77 -10.59 16.14
C ARG A 232 0.26 -10.46 16.31
N HIS A 233 -0.24 -10.31 17.53
CA HIS A 233 -1.68 -10.36 17.81
C HIS A 233 -2.41 -9.04 17.51
N GLY A 234 -1.78 -7.90 17.77
CA GLY A 234 -2.34 -6.58 17.50
C GLY A 234 -2.52 -6.29 16.00
N ALA A 235 -1.52 -6.64 15.19
CA ALA A 235 -1.52 -6.39 13.75
C ALA A 235 -2.64 -7.13 13.01
N ILE A 236 -3.03 -8.33 13.46
CA ILE A 236 -4.13 -9.10 12.83
C ILE A 236 -5.48 -8.43 13.08
N TYR A 237 -5.70 -7.92 14.26
CA TYR A 237 -6.95 -7.25 14.61
C TYR A 237 -7.14 -5.94 13.83
N GLU A 238 -6.07 -5.15 13.69
CA GLU A 238 -6.09 -3.91 12.91
C GLU A 238 -6.25 -4.20 11.41
N MET A 239 -5.60 -5.24 10.89
CA MET A 239 -5.76 -5.65 9.50
C MET A 239 -7.19 -6.08 9.17
N ARG A 240 -7.87 -6.82 10.06
CA ARG A 240 -9.28 -7.16 9.87
C ARG A 240 -10.17 -5.92 9.83
N ARG A 241 -9.93 -4.91 10.68
CA ARG A 241 -10.64 -3.63 10.66
C ARG A 241 -10.41 -2.88 9.36
N LEU A 242 -9.16 -2.79 8.89
CA LEU A 242 -8.80 -2.12 7.63
C LEU A 242 -9.47 -2.77 6.42
N ILE A 243 -9.43 -4.10 6.32
CA ILE A 243 -10.11 -4.84 5.25
C ILE A 243 -11.63 -4.58 5.28
N GLY A 244 -12.24 -4.52 6.47
CA GLY A 244 -13.65 -4.18 6.63
C GLY A 244 -13.98 -2.78 6.13
N ILE A 245 -13.13 -1.79 6.44
CA ILE A 245 -13.30 -0.39 5.98
C ILE A 245 -13.15 -0.32 4.45
N VAL A 246 -12.12 -0.95 3.89
CA VAL A 246 -11.86 -0.97 2.44
C VAL A 246 -12.99 -1.66 1.68
N ALA A 247 -13.46 -2.82 2.18
CA ALA A 247 -14.59 -3.53 1.57
C ALA A 247 -15.88 -2.68 1.62
N GLY A 248 -16.10 -1.95 2.72
CA GLY A 248 -17.24 -1.04 2.85
C GLY A 248 -17.16 0.13 1.86
N VAL A 249 -15.99 0.74 1.70
CA VAL A 249 -15.77 1.85 0.74
C VAL A 249 -15.94 1.35 -0.71
N GLN A 250 -15.42 0.17 -1.04
CA GLN A 250 -15.61 -0.41 -2.37
C GLN A 250 -17.06 -0.78 -2.67
N ALA A 251 -17.79 -1.32 -1.67
CA ALA A 251 -19.22 -1.61 -1.81
C ALA A 251 -20.05 -0.34 -2.05
N ILE A 252 -19.72 0.77 -1.37
CA ILE A 252 -20.37 2.07 -1.61
C ILE A 252 -20.00 2.60 -3.00
N GLY A 253 -18.73 2.50 -3.41
CA GLY A 253 -18.29 2.93 -4.74
C GLY A 253 -18.96 2.16 -5.88
N SER A 254 -19.22 0.86 -5.71
CA SER A 254 -19.92 0.03 -6.70
C SER A 254 -21.44 0.27 -6.76
N LEU A 255 -22.02 0.90 -5.73
CA LEU A 255 -23.43 1.29 -5.70
C LEU A 255 -23.67 2.66 -6.37
N VAL A 256 -22.62 3.47 -6.52
CA VAL A 256 -22.69 4.84 -7.09
C VAL A 256 -22.24 4.87 -8.57
N ALA A 257 -21.55 3.81 -9.01
CA ALA A 257 -21.13 3.63 -10.41
C ALA A 257 -22.18 2.88 -11.22
#